data_903b919d5086e2d49b27aeb0fbce7a22
#
_entry.id   903b919d5086e2d49b27aeb0fbce7a22
#
_cell.length_a   1.000
_cell.length_b   1.000
_cell.length_c   1.000
_cell.angle_alpha   90.00
_cell.angle_beta   90.00
_cell.angle_gamma   90.00
#
_symmetry.space_group_name_H-M   'P 1'
#
loop_
_entity.id
_entity.type
_entity.pdbx_description
1 polymer ?
#
loop_
_entity_poly.entity_id
_entity_poly.type
_entity_poly.pdbx_seq_one_letter_code
_entity_poly.pdbx_strand_id
1 'polypeptide(L)'
;MKASSFQIMHIPFESSWFSWGMGETWSDIVADLRRQRLLVPQSLKEKLLSLEEPKSVINAATALNLTGGMLTASMLDEMILHARQPVQATAEPQAVLQKPADDLARTIAPLVENEPLDIQFRNNLPDWREVDFSMQADDASTEVEIHYDITGNSITEGKMTDIKACFNDRLKSIRRLIVQNSNLPRKHQEISRLLAEYSRYQGYENKAVAIGLVNEPRYTKNGHLMWGLEDETGEMTCLLTKRTGDDRDRAHERILDAGLMPDDVMGVSGTFSQTGDIFYVDDLHFPLESKHQKTSAEAGISVAFVSDIHVGSRTFLEAQWHKMVRWFHTDPLAKTIKYLILSGDCVDGVGIYPGQDKELAIPDFYAQYSEFAKLLELLPEWVECLMLPGNHDAVRPAEPQPTLEKEIQQDYNTTMFVGNPCDFSLHGVRILSYHGKSIDDFVAGLKTVTYAEPVEAMREMLRRRHLAPQWGGKTPLSPEPEDGLVIREVPDIFVTGHVHGHECTDFRGTTLIQSSTWQDQTSYQRMLGFQPKPCMLTVVNLKSHQSISIPFA
;
A
#
# COMPACT_ATOMS: atom_id res chain seq x y z
N MET A 1 -45.42 48.58 11.35
CA MET A 1 -46.72 48.56 10.66
C MET A 1 -46.88 47.20 10.01
N LYS A 2 -47.93 46.54 10.47
CA LYS A 2 -48.70 45.42 9.92
C LYS A 2 -47.98 44.20 9.33
N ALA A 3 -48.06 43.16 10.15
CA ALA A 3 -48.02 41.75 9.76
C ALA A 3 -49.20 41.37 8.85
N SER A 4 -49.02 40.39 7.97
CA SER A 4 -50.10 39.55 7.50
C SER A 4 -49.63 38.10 7.37
N SER A 5 -50.19 37.31 8.24
CA SER A 5 -50.18 35.87 8.31
C SER A 5 -50.92 35.26 7.10
N PHE A 6 -50.34 34.20 6.50
CA PHE A 6 -51.08 33.24 5.67
C PHE A 6 -51.06 31.87 6.33
N GLN A 7 -52.27 31.46 6.76
CA GLN A 7 -52.60 30.09 7.16
C GLN A 7 -52.65 29.21 5.92
N ILE A 8 -51.98 28.05 5.95
CA ILE A 8 -52.17 26.96 4.99
C ILE A 8 -53.06 25.91 5.64
N MET A 9 -54.22 25.70 5.00
CA MET A 9 -55.18 24.64 5.30
C MET A 9 -54.55 23.26 5.05
N HIS A 10 -54.73 22.37 6.02
CA HIS A 10 -54.59 20.92 5.83
C HIS A 10 -55.80 20.41 5.05
N ILE A 11 -55.55 19.72 3.93
CA ILE A 11 -56.47 18.81 3.28
C ILE A 11 -55.83 17.43 3.26
N PRO A 12 -56.50 16.38 3.78
CA PRO A 12 -56.03 15.02 3.67
C PRO A 12 -56.33 14.47 2.29
N PHE A 13 -55.31 13.95 1.61
CA PHE A 13 -55.52 13.20 0.36
C PHE A 13 -55.29 11.72 0.63
N GLU A 14 -56.34 10.98 0.54
CA GLU A 14 -56.36 9.51 0.57
C GLU A 14 -55.64 8.93 -0.64
N SER A 15 -54.90 7.85 -0.34
CA SER A 15 -54.23 6.99 -1.29
C SER A 15 -55.19 6.29 -2.24
N SER A 16 -54.98 6.36 -3.52
CA SER A 16 -55.03 5.22 -4.45
C SER A 16 -54.86 5.68 -5.90
N TRP A 17 -54.15 4.82 -6.65
CA TRP A 17 -54.05 4.81 -8.12
C TRP A 17 -53.07 5.80 -8.76
N PHE A 18 -51.84 5.29 -9.04
CA PHE A 18 -51.17 5.19 -10.34
C PHE A 18 -49.71 4.85 -10.13
N SER A 19 -49.37 3.56 -10.10
CA SER A 19 -48.01 3.09 -10.33
C SER A 19 -47.73 3.13 -11.82
N TRP A 20 -47.23 4.23 -12.32
CA TRP A 20 -46.48 4.22 -13.57
C TRP A 20 -45.08 3.70 -13.23
N GLY A 21 -44.72 2.54 -13.81
CA GLY A 21 -43.38 1.97 -13.64
C GLY A 21 -42.32 2.99 -14.06
N MET A 22 -41.55 3.45 -13.08
CA MET A 22 -40.29 4.11 -13.38
C MET A 22 -39.38 3.05 -13.99
N GLY A 23 -38.97 3.22 -15.24
CA GLY A 23 -38.00 2.35 -15.91
C GLY A 23 -36.73 2.26 -15.09
N GLU A 24 -36.05 1.13 -15.13
CA GLU A 24 -34.80 0.89 -14.40
C GLU A 24 -33.78 1.97 -14.75
N THR A 25 -33.12 2.49 -13.73
CA THR A 25 -32.07 3.49 -13.92
C THR A 25 -30.77 2.82 -14.40
N TRP A 26 -29.87 3.58 -15.00
CA TRP A 26 -28.54 3.09 -15.35
C TRP A 26 -27.81 2.45 -14.16
N SER A 27 -27.96 3.04 -12.97
CA SER A 27 -27.37 2.53 -11.73
C SER A 27 -27.91 1.15 -11.36
N ASP A 28 -29.21 0.93 -11.52
CA ASP A 28 -29.85 -0.36 -11.21
C ASP A 28 -29.37 -1.46 -12.18
N ILE A 29 -29.32 -1.15 -13.47
CA ILE A 29 -28.83 -2.08 -14.52
C ILE A 29 -27.36 -2.46 -14.27
N VAL A 30 -26.51 -1.49 -13.95
CA VAL A 30 -25.10 -1.74 -13.64
C VAL A 30 -24.95 -2.57 -12.37
N ALA A 31 -25.74 -2.29 -11.33
CA ALA A 31 -25.73 -3.06 -10.09
C ALA A 31 -26.16 -4.53 -10.33
N ASP A 32 -27.18 -4.75 -11.17
CA ASP A 32 -27.65 -6.11 -11.48
C ASP A 32 -26.63 -6.90 -12.33
N LEU A 33 -25.98 -6.27 -13.32
CA LEU A 33 -24.93 -6.91 -14.11
C LEU A 33 -23.67 -7.20 -13.26
N ARG A 34 -23.33 -6.32 -12.33
CA ARG A 34 -22.26 -6.56 -11.36
C ARG A 34 -22.56 -7.74 -10.43
N ARG A 35 -23.81 -7.93 -9.99
CA ARG A 35 -24.23 -9.14 -9.26
C ARG A 35 -24.02 -10.41 -10.08
N GLN A 36 -24.11 -10.31 -11.40
CA GLN A 36 -23.75 -11.38 -12.35
C GLN A 36 -22.24 -11.42 -12.67
N ARG A 37 -21.42 -10.64 -11.95
CA ARG A 37 -19.97 -10.50 -12.11
C ARG A 37 -19.52 -9.97 -13.48
N LEU A 38 -20.36 -9.14 -14.12
CA LEU A 38 -20.07 -8.50 -15.40
C LEU A 38 -19.78 -7.01 -15.20
N LEU A 39 -18.63 -6.54 -15.66
CA LEU A 39 -18.27 -5.12 -15.73
C LEU A 39 -18.88 -4.52 -16.99
N VAL A 40 -19.54 -3.36 -16.88
CA VAL A 40 -20.29 -2.74 -17.97
C VAL A 40 -19.55 -1.52 -18.49
N PRO A 41 -19.05 -1.54 -19.74
CA PRO A 41 -18.42 -0.37 -20.33
C PRO A 41 -19.47 0.69 -20.66
N GLN A 42 -19.09 1.97 -20.52
CA GLN A 42 -19.97 3.11 -20.80
C GLN A 42 -20.52 3.12 -22.24
N SER A 43 -19.81 2.50 -23.17
CA SER A 43 -20.22 2.37 -24.58
C SER A 43 -21.50 1.55 -24.79
N LEU A 44 -21.91 0.70 -23.82
CA LEU A 44 -23.13 -0.10 -23.91
C LEU A 44 -24.32 0.53 -23.19
N LYS A 45 -24.15 1.70 -22.56
CA LYS A 45 -25.19 2.38 -21.77
C LYS A 45 -26.49 2.61 -22.55
N GLU A 46 -26.40 3.21 -23.71
CA GLU A 46 -27.60 3.52 -24.51
C GLU A 46 -28.33 2.25 -24.93
N LYS A 47 -27.60 1.20 -25.30
CA LYS A 47 -28.17 -0.08 -25.71
C LYS A 47 -28.89 -0.79 -24.56
N LEU A 48 -28.32 -0.79 -23.36
CA LEU A 48 -28.88 -1.37 -22.15
C LEU A 48 -30.13 -0.61 -21.68
N LEU A 49 -30.10 0.72 -21.71
CA LEU A 49 -31.24 1.55 -21.35
C LEU A 49 -32.39 1.48 -22.35
N SER A 50 -32.15 1.05 -23.59
CA SER A 50 -33.19 0.88 -24.64
C SER A 50 -33.90 -0.48 -24.58
N LEU A 51 -33.49 -1.38 -23.67
CA LEU A 51 -34.16 -2.69 -23.51
C LEU A 51 -35.56 -2.52 -22.89
N GLU A 52 -36.54 -3.23 -23.42
CA GLU A 52 -37.92 -3.23 -22.86
C GLU A 52 -37.98 -3.96 -21.50
N GLU A 53 -37.17 -5.03 -21.35
CA GLU A 53 -37.07 -5.83 -20.12
C GLU A 53 -35.59 -6.08 -19.74
N PRO A 54 -34.87 -5.11 -19.16
CA PRO A 54 -33.45 -5.25 -18.82
C PRO A 54 -33.17 -6.43 -17.91
N LYS A 55 -34.00 -6.70 -16.91
CA LYS A 55 -33.82 -7.82 -15.96
C LYS A 55 -33.86 -9.19 -16.62
N SER A 56 -34.74 -9.39 -17.59
CA SER A 56 -34.79 -10.63 -18.34
C SER A 56 -33.52 -10.89 -19.12
N VAL A 57 -32.96 -9.83 -19.72
CA VAL A 57 -31.66 -9.92 -20.43
C VAL A 57 -30.52 -10.14 -19.49
N ILE A 58 -30.47 -9.46 -18.35
CA ILE A 58 -29.42 -9.63 -17.33
C ILE A 58 -29.44 -11.06 -16.78
N ASN A 59 -30.62 -11.62 -16.48
CA ASN A 59 -30.71 -13.00 -15.98
C ASN A 59 -30.25 -14.04 -17.01
N ALA A 60 -30.28 -13.73 -18.30
CA ALA A 60 -29.77 -14.59 -19.35
C ALA A 60 -28.23 -14.78 -19.25
N ALA A 61 -27.50 -13.86 -18.62
CA ALA A 61 -26.06 -14.01 -18.39
C ALA A 61 -25.73 -15.26 -17.58
N THR A 62 -26.49 -15.53 -16.52
CA THR A 62 -26.34 -16.75 -15.71
C THR A 62 -26.64 -18.01 -16.50
N ALA A 63 -27.71 -18.02 -17.30
CA ALA A 63 -28.10 -19.17 -18.12
C ALA A 63 -27.08 -19.49 -19.22
N LEU A 64 -26.39 -18.47 -19.71
CA LEU A 64 -25.34 -18.59 -20.72
C LEU A 64 -23.94 -18.82 -20.13
N ASN A 65 -23.80 -18.93 -18.81
CA ASN A 65 -22.51 -18.99 -18.11
C ASN A 65 -21.57 -17.81 -18.45
N LEU A 66 -22.12 -16.65 -18.76
CA LEU A 66 -21.38 -15.42 -19.02
C LEU A 66 -21.08 -14.74 -17.67
N THR A 67 -20.19 -15.33 -16.89
CA THR A 67 -19.81 -14.79 -15.58
C THR A 67 -18.32 -14.43 -15.57
N GLY A 68 -18.02 -13.21 -15.09
CA GLY A 68 -16.66 -12.69 -14.97
C GLY A 68 -16.13 -11.99 -16.24
N GLY A 69 -15.66 -10.78 -16.07
CA GLY A 69 -15.05 -9.97 -17.12
C GLY A 69 -15.88 -8.79 -17.61
N MET A 70 -15.40 -8.14 -18.67
CA MET A 70 -16.07 -6.97 -19.25
C MET A 70 -17.15 -7.41 -20.24
N LEU A 71 -18.37 -6.91 -20.06
CA LEU A 71 -19.47 -7.15 -20.99
C LEU A 71 -19.15 -6.56 -22.37
N THR A 72 -19.09 -7.42 -23.39
CA THR A 72 -18.89 -7.00 -24.78
C THR A 72 -20.22 -6.83 -25.50
N ALA A 73 -20.21 -6.13 -26.64
CA ALA A 73 -21.42 -5.98 -27.47
C ALA A 73 -21.93 -7.35 -27.96
N SER A 74 -21.05 -8.29 -28.27
CA SER A 74 -21.41 -9.65 -28.69
C SER A 74 -22.08 -10.45 -27.57
N MET A 75 -21.55 -10.39 -26.35
CA MET A 75 -22.16 -11.03 -25.17
C MET A 75 -23.56 -10.45 -24.88
N LEU A 76 -23.73 -9.13 -24.98
CA LEU A 76 -25.02 -8.49 -24.81
C LEU A 76 -26.02 -8.95 -25.88
N ASP A 77 -25.61 -9.11 -27.13
CA ASP A 77 -26.47 -9.62 -28.21
C ASP A 77 -26.91 -11.07 -27.99
N GLU A 78 -26.00 -11.93 -27.45
CA GLU A 78 -26.33 -13.30 -27.04
C GLU A 78 -27.33 -13.33 -25.87
N MET A 79 -27.17 -12.47 -24.86
CA MET A 79 -28.10 -12.35 -23.75
C MET A 79 -29.49 -11.90 -24.22
N ILE A 80 -29.56 -10.93 -25.13
CA ILE A 80 -30.84 -10.46 -25.72
C ILE A 80 -31.50 -11.58 -26.51
N LEU A 81 -30.74 -12.33 -27.29
CA LEU A 81 -31.26 -13.44 -28.07
C LEU A 81 -31.83 -14.55 -27.18
N HIS A 82 -31.11 -14.90 -26.11
CA HIS A 82 -31.53 -15.93 -25.15
C HIS A 82 -32.79 -15.49 -24.36
N ALA A 83 -32.87 -14.24 -23.96
CA ALA A 83 -34.03 -13.71 -23.22
C ALA A 83 -35.33 -13.69 -24.06
N ARG A 84 -35.22 -13.73 -25.40
CA ARG A 84 -36.36 -13.77 -26.33
C ARG A 84 -36.85 -15.19 -26.63
N GLN A 85 -36.18 -16.24 -26.18
CA GLN A 85 -36.63 -17.61 -26.36
C GLN A 85 -37.75 -17.94 -25.33
N PRO A 86 -38.83 -18.62 -25.71
CA PRO A 86 -39.89 -19.00 -24.76
C PRO A 86 -39.33 -20.03 -23.77
N VAL A 87 -39.41 -19.70 -22.47
CA VAL A 87 -38.96 -20.54 -21.36
C VAL A 87 -39.79 -21.81 -21.33
N GLN A 88 -39.22 -22.95 -21.67
CA GLN A 88 -39.77 -24.26 -21.27
C GLN A 88 -39.57 -24.39 -19.74
N ALA A 89 -40.68 -24.48 -19.02
CA ALA A 89 -40.70 -24.64 -17.58
C ALA A 89 -40.05 -25.98 -17.19
N THR A 90 -38.85 -25.91 -16.62
CA THR A 90 -38.23 -27.06 -15.92
C THR A 90 -37.69 -26.56 -14.58
N ALA A 91 -38.24 -27.17 -13.52
CA ALA A 91 -37.76 -27.27 -12.14
C ALA A 91 -37.61 -25.98 -11.33
N GLU A 92 -38.24 -25.99 -10.17
CA GLU A 92 -38.15 -25.00 -9.11
C GLU A 92 -36.70 -24.68 -8.72
N PRO A 93 -36.37 -23.42 -8.38
CA PRO A 93 -35.06 -23.09 -7.83
C PRO A 93 -34.94 -23.71 -6.44
N GLN A 94 -34.01 -24.64 -6.31
CA GLN A 94 -33.55 -25.05 -4.99
C GLN A 94 -33.04 -23.81 -4.25
N ALA A 95 -33.62 -23.59 -3.08
CA ALA A 95 -33.18 -22.56 -2.14
C ALA A 95 -31.68 -22.68 -1.92
N VAL A 96 -30.97 -21.57 -2.12
CA VAL A 96 -29.59 -21.43 -1.65
C VAL A 96 -29.67 -21.50 -0.13
N LEU A 97 -29.36 -22.69 0.41
CA LEU A 97 -29.18 -22.90 1.83
C LEU A 97 -28.02 -22.02 2.29
N GLN A 98 -28.33 -21.07 3.16
CA GLN A 98 -27.30 -20.49 4.05
C GLN A 98 -26.59 -21.68 4.69
N LYS A 99 -25.30 -21.83 4.41
CA LYS A 99 -24.48 -22.85 5.08
C LYS A 99 -24.43 -22.52 6.57
N PRO A 100 -24.77 -23.44 7.45
CA PRO A 100 -24.69 -23.20 8.89
C PRO A 100 -23.22 -23.06 9.32
N ALA A 101 -22.99 -22.35 10.44
CA ALA A 101 -21.68 -22.24 11.11
C ALA A 101 -20.98 -23.59 11.37
N ASP A 102 -21.74 -24.68 11.40
CA ASP A 102 -21.24 -26.05 11.51
C ASP A 102 -20.34 -26.53 10.34
N ASP A 103 -20.40 -25.90 9.16
CA ASP A 103 -19.55 -26.29 8.03
C ASP A 103 -18.12 -25.70 8.18
N LEU A 104 -17.99 -24.53 8.79
CA LEU A 104 -16.69 -23.94 9.10
C LEU A 104 -15.93 -24.79 10.11
N ALA A 105 -16.62 -25.22 11.19
CA ALA A 105 -16.09 -26.14 12.20
C ALA A 105 -15.65 -27.49 11.58
N ARG A 106 -16.38 -27.99 10.58
CA ARG A 106 -16.01 -29.22 9.85
C ARG A 106 -14.82 -29.05 8.93
N THR A 107 -14.61 -27.85 8.40
CA THR A 107 -13.45 -27.52 7.53
C THR A 107 -12.20 -27.28 8.36
N ILE A 108 -12.33 -26.67 9.54
CA ILE A 108 -11.23 -26.41 10.47
C ILE A 108 -10.83 -27.67 11.24
N ALA A 109 -11.78 -28.51 11.66
CA ALA A 109 -11.51 -29.73 12.44
C ALA A 109 -10.48 -30.67 11.77
N PRO A 110 -10.52 -30.97 10.46
CA PRO A 110 -9.47 -31.74 9.80
C PRO A 110 -8.11 -31.04 9.75
N LEU A 111 -8.10 -29.69 9.72
CA LEU A 111 -6.87 -28.90 9.72
C LEU A 111 -6.20 -28.90 11.10
N VAL A 112 -6.98 -28.98 12.18
CA VAL A 112 -6.50 -28.97 13.57
C VAL A 112 -6.17 -30.37 14.08
N GLU A 113 -6.92 -31.42 13.65
CA GLU A 113 -6.83 -32.78 14.22
C GLU A 113 -5.76 -33.68 13.58
N ASN A 114 -5.26 -33.39 12.36
CA ASN A 114 -4.62 -34.44 11.56
C ASN A 114 -3.09 -34.42 11.44
N GLU A 115 -2.35 -33.51 12.06
CA GLU A 115 -0.89 -33.71 12.31
C GLU A 115 -0.37 -32.71 13.34
N PRO A 116 0.31 -33.18 14.42
CA PRO A 116 1.08 -32.27 15.25
C PRO A 116 2.12 -31.58 14.36
N LEU A 117 2.22 -30.23 14.46
CA LEU A 117 3.32 -29.47 13.84
C LEU A 117 4.62 -30.22 14.10
N ASP A 118 5.38 -30.45 13.03
CA ASP A 118 6.61 -31.22 13.07
C ASP A 118 7.48 -30.75 14.27
N ILE A 119 7.96 -31.70 15.04
CA ILE A 119 8.84 -31.43 16.20
C ILE A 119 10.07 -30.63 15.74
N GLN A 120 10.56 -30.82 14.51
CA GLN A 120 11.64 -30.04 13.94
C GLN A 120 11.26 -28.56 13.74
N PHE A 121 10.01 -28.26 13.35
CA PHE A 121 9.51 -26.89 13.24
C PHE A 121 9.56 -26.18 14.59
N ARG A 122 9.09 -26.82 15.66
CA ARG A 122 9.12 -26.26 17.02
C ARG A 122 10.54 -26.08 17.57
N ASN A 123 11.47 -26.99 17.25
CA ASN A 123 12.86 -26.93 17.70
C ASN A 123 13.67 -25.85 16.99
N ASN A 124 13.23 -25.39 15.81
CA ASN A 124 13.87 -24.34 15.05
C ASN A 124 13.33 -22.94 15.38
N LEU A 125 12.29 -22.82 16.20
CA LEU A 125 11.80 -21.55 16.68
C LEU A 125 12.78 -20.97 17.72
N PRO A 126 13.05 -19.66 17.69
CA PRO A 126 13.84 -19.01 18.73
C PRO A 126 13.24 -19.23 20.13
N ASP A 127 14.09 -19.14 21.14
CA ASP A 127 13.70 -19.31 22.54
C ASP A 127 12.84 -18.14 23.03
N TRP A 128 11.54 -18.36 23.13
CA TRP A 128 10.54 -17.39 23.57
C TRP A 128 10.33 -17.39 25.11
N ARG A 129 11.23 -17.99 25.88
CA ARG A 129 11.11 -18.07 27.35
C ARG A 129 11.02 -16.70 28.04
N GLU A 130 11.41 -15.63 27.35
CA GLU A 130 11.36 -14.26 27.85
C GLU A 130 10.11 -13.49 27.40
N VAL A 131 9.23 -14.06 26.55
CA VAL A 131 7.99 -13.41 26.14
C VAL A 131 6.92 -13.63 27.21
N ASP A 132 6.31 -12.55 27.66
CA ASP A 132 5.18 -12.60 28.57
C ASP A 132 3.92 -13.13 27.85
N PHE A 133 3.62 -14.42 28.04
CA PHE A 133 2.39 -15.06 27.55
C PHE A 133 1.21 -14.90 28.50
N SER A 134 1.29 -14.01 29.48
CA SER A 134 0.24 -13.83 30.47
C SER A 134 -1.05 -13.25 29.88
N MET A 135 -0.96 -12.56 28.73
CA MET A 135 -2.12 -12.00 28.03
C MET A 135 -2.38 -12.75 26.73
N GLN A 136 -3.59 -13.30 26.61
CA GLN A 136 -4.07 -13.88 25.35
C GLN A 136 -4.76 -12.79 24.53
N ALA A 137 -4.63 -12.86 23.22
CA ALA A 137 -5.23 -11.89 22.29
C ALA A 137 -6.76 -11.86 22.35
N ASP A 138 -7.39 -12.99 22.71
CA ASP A 138 -8.84 -13.11 22.90
C ASP A 138 -9.36 -12.24 24.07
N ASP A 139 -8.54 -12.04 25.10
CA ASP A 139 -8.88 -11.19 26.26
C ASP A 139 -8.62 -9.69 25.98
N ALA A 140 -7.94 -9.34 24.88
CA ALA A 140 -7.58 -7.98 24.54
C ALA A 140 -8.66 -7.31 23.69
N SER A 141 -9.04 -6.09 24.03
CA SER A 141 -9.88 -5.25 23.18
C SER A 141 -9.13 -4.85 21.90
N THR A 142 -9.88 -4.64 20.83
CA THR A 142 -9.32 -4.07 19.58
C THR A 142 -9.08 -2.57 19.78
N GLU A 143 -7.85 -2.11 19.53
CA GLU A 143 -7.48 -0.68 19.60
C GLU A 143 -6.64 -0.32 18.39
N VAL A 144 -7.29 0.34 17.41
CA VAL A 144 -6.70 0.77 16.14
C VAL A 144 -7.01 2.26 15.96
N GLU A 145 -5.99 3.07 15.73
CA GLU A 145 -6.14 4.49 15.41
C GLU A 145 -5.47 4.77 14.07
N ILE A 146 -6.25 5.21 13.07
CA ILE A 146 -5.74 5.58 11.74
C ILE A 146 -5.30 7.05 11.77
N HIS A 147 -4.02 7.31 11.48
CA HIS A 147 -3.45 8.66 11.41
C HIS A 147 -3.46 9.23 10.00
N TYR A 148 -3.22 8.37 8.99
CA TYR A 148 -3.29 8.73 7.58
C TYR A 148 -3.78 7.56 6.73
N ASP A 149 -4.79 7.86 5.93
CA ASP A 149 -5.32 7.02 4.86
C ASP A 149 -5.92 7.93 3.78
N ILE A 150 -5.56 7.70 2.52
CA ILE A 150 -6.09 8.48 1.39
C ILE A 150 -7.56 8.17 1.08
N THR A 151 -8.10 7.08 1.60
CA THR A 151 -9.47 6.63 1.33
C THR A 151 -10.49 7.72 1.66
N GLY A 152 -11.32 8.07 0.66
CA GLY A 152 -12.30 9.15 0.77
C GLY A 152 -11.73 10.58 0.67
N ASN A 153 -10.40 10.74 0.63
CA ASN A 153 -9.71 12.03 0.57
C ASN A 153 -8.99 12.28 -0.77
N SER A 154 -9.07 11.35 -1.71
CA SER A 154 -8.47 11.53 -3.04
C SER A 154 -9.33 12.48 -3.87
N ILE A 155 -8.81 13.66 -4.19
CA ILE A 155 -9.52 14.75 -4.88
C ILE A 155 -8.82 15.25 -6.14
N THR A 156 -7.63 14.74 -6.45
CA THR A 156 -6.86 15.18 -7.62
C THR A 156 -7.57 14.86 -8.93
N GLU A 157 -7.47 15.78 -9.88
CA GLU A 157 -7.88 15.60 -11.27
C GLU A 157 -6.68 15.37 -12.21
N GLY A 158 -5.46 15.29 -11.66
CA GLY A 158 -4.21 15.12 -12.42
C GLY A 158 -3.81 16.36 -13.24
N LYS A 159 -4.31 17.53 -12.86
CA LYS A 159 -3.95 18.80 -13.51
C LYS A 159 -2.57 19.28 -13.08
N MET A 160 -1.96 20.16 -13.88
CA MET A 160 -0.69 20.78 -13.53
C MET A 160 -0.74 21.55 -12.20
N THR A 161 -1.90 22.09 -11.84
CA THR A 161 -2.15 22.74 -10.55
C THR A 161 -2.03 21.76 -9.38
N ASP A 162 -2.48 20.53 -9.56
CA ASP A 162 -2.47 19.49 -8.54
C ASP A 162 -1.03 19.00 -8.34
N ILE A 163 -0.30 18.76 -9.44
CA ILE A 163 1.12 18.42 -9.40
C ILE A 163 1.91 19.48 -8.63
N LYS A 164 1.70 20.76 -8.97
CA LYS A 164 2.35 21.87 -8.28
C LYS A 164 1.99 21.93 -6.80
N ALA A 165 0.74 21.69 -6.44
CA ALA A 165 0.28 21.68 -5.04
C ALA A 165 0.96 20.55 -4.26
N CYS A 166 1.01 19.35 -4.82
CA CYS A 166 1.66 18.17 -4.25
C CYS A 166 3.16 18.44 -3.96
N PHE A 167 3.91 18.93 -4.96
CA PHE A 167 5.34 19.25 -4.78
C PHE A 167 5.58 20.37 -3.78
N ASN A 168 4.71 21.38 -3.74
CA ASN A 168 4.80 22.46 -2.74
C ASN A 168 4.55 21.94 -1.33
N ASP A 169 3.56 21.04 -1.13
CA ASP A 169 3.32 20.42 0.17
C ASP A 169 4.49 19.53 0.59
N ARG A 170 5.04 18.72 -0.33
CA ARG A 170 6.25 17.92 -0.11
C ARG A 170 7.40 18.78 0.38
N LEU A 171 7.74 19.81 -0.40
CA LEU A 171 8.85 20.74 -0.09
C LEU A 171 8.65 21.40 1.28
N LYS A 172 7.45 21.92 1.55
CA LYS A 172 7.11 22.58 2.81
C LYS A 172 7.20 21.62 4.01
N SER A 173 6.65 20.42 3.85
CA SER A 173 6.59 19.40 4.91
C SER A 173 7.98 18.89 5.27
N ILE A 174 8.78 18.49 4.27
CA ILE A 174 10.12 17.95 4.51
C ILE A 174 11.11 19.06 4.91
N ARG A 175 10.99 20.28 4.35
CA ARG A 175 11.76 21.46 4.81
C ARG A 175 11.57 21.68 6.32
N ARG A 176 10.32 21.61 6.81
CA ARG A 176 10.04 21.72 8.25
C ARG A 176 10.75 20.65 9.05
N LEU A 177 10.73 19.40 8.59
CA LEU A 177 11.40 18.28 9.25
C LEU A 177 12.92 18.45 9.27
N ILE A 178 13.53 18.91 8.16
CA ILE A 178 14.97 19.21 8.12
C ILE A 178 15.32 20.30 9.12
N VAL A 179 14.56 21.39 9.17
CA VAL A 179 14.83 22.50 10.12
C VAL A 179 14.69 22.07 11.57
N GLN A 180 13.77 21.15 11.87
CA GLN A 180 13.53 20.67 13.23
C GLN A 180 14.55 19.62 13.69
N ASN A 181 14.98 18.74 12.79
CA ASN A 181 15.73 17.53 13.12
C ASN A 181 17.20 17.57 12.75
N SER A 182 17.62 18.50 11.86
CA SER A 182 19.00 18.60 11.40
C SER A 182 19.76 19.72 12.08
N ASN A 183 21.07 19.50 12.34
CA ASN A 183 21.98 20.51 12.86
C ASN A 183 22.45 21.43 11.74
N LEU A 184 21.58 22.31 11.26
CA LEU A 184 21.96 23.29 10.24
C LEU A 184 22.97 24.30 10.80
N PRO A 185 24.07 24.61 10.07
CA PRO A 185 25.09 25.54 10.55
C PRO A 185 24.56 26.98 10.66
N ARG A 186 23.49 27.30 9.97
CA ARG A 186 22.73 28.56 10.05
C ARG A 186 21.30 28.38 9.53
N LYS A 187 20.47 29.43 9.67
CA LYS A 187 19.13 29.45 9.08
C LYS A 187 19.24 29.37 7.55
N HIS A 188 18.45 28.46 6.94
CA HIS A 188 18.32 28.33 5.48
C HIS A 188 17.74 29.63 4.86
N GLN A 189 18.06 29.86 3.60
CA GLN A 189 17.62 31.01 2.84
C GLN A 189 17.01 30.57 1.51
N GLU A 190 16.16 31.41 0.95
CA GLU A 190 15.60 31.23 -0.38
C GLU A 190 16.70 31.26 -1.45
N ILE A 191 16.59 30.39 -2.45
CA ILE A 191 17.60 30.23 -3.49
C ILE A 191 17.79 31.51 -4.28
N SER A 192 16.71 32.24 -4.63
CA SER A 192 16.80 33.53 -5.34
C SER A 192 17.64 34.55 -4.58
N ARG A 193 17.51 34.58 -3.25
CA ARG A 193 18.29 35.47 -2.40
C ARG A 193 19.76 35.05 -2.34
N LEU A 194 20.02 33.75 -2.23
CA LEU A 194 21.40 33.25 -2.24
C LEU A 194 22.11 33.58 -3.55
N LEU A 195 21.42 33.42 -4.69
CA LEU A 195 21.96 33.78 -6.01
C LEU A 195 22.21 35.30 -6.14
N ALA A 196 21.32 36.12 -5.63
CA ALA A 196 21.50 37.56 -5.65
C ALA A 196 22.66 38.06 -4.75
N GLU A 197 22.92 37.34 -3.66
CA GLU A 197 23.94 37.68 -2.65
C GLU A 197 25.14 36.72 -2.68
N TYR A 198 25.38 35.96 -3.76
CA TYR A 198 26.36 34.85 -3.83
C TYR A 198 27.77 35.25 -3.37
N SER A 199 28.18 36.50 -3.65
CA SER A 199 29.51 37.03 -3.27
C SER A 199 29.75 37.08 -1.77
N ARG A 200 28.68 37.08 -0.94
CA ARG A 200 28.78 37.02 0.53
C ARG A 200 29.10 35.60 1.02
N TYR A 201 28.86 34.60 0.20
CA TYR A 201 29.00 33.18 0.53
C TYR A 201 30.16 32.52 -0.23
N GLN A 202 31.21 33.31 -0.47
CA GLN A 202 32.48 32.84 -1.01
C GLN A 202 33.48 32.66 0.11
N GLY A 203 34.28 31.57 0.06
CA GLY A 203 35.27 31.24 1.07
C GLY A 203 34.70 30.43 2.24
N TYR A 204 35.54 29.64 2.82
CA TYR A 204 35.19 28.51 3.75
C TYR A 204 34.41 28.93 5.00
N GLU A 205 34.60 30.16 5.48
CA GLU A 205 33.96 30.63 6.72
C GLU A 205 32.53 31.14 6.50
N ASN A 206 32.11 31.36 5.24
CA ASN A 206 30.85 31.97 4.89
C ASN A 206 29.88 30.97 4.22
N LYS A 207 29.60 29.86 4.87
CA LYS A 207 28.69 28.85 4.33
C LYS A 207 27.26 29.40 4.25
N ALA A 208 26.61 29.19 3.08
CA ALA A 208 25.17 29.33 2.92
C ALA A 208 24.45 28.01 3.22
N VAL A 209 23.15 28.09 3.50
CA VAL A 209 22.26 26.92 3.66
C VAL A 209 21.03 27.11 2.81
N ALA A 210 20.71 26.14 1.96
CA ALA A 210 19.48 26.05 1.19
C ALA A 210 18.76 24.73 1.42
N ILE A 211 17.44 24.70 1.22
CA ILE A 211 16.63 23.48 1.24
C ILE A 211 15.74 23.51 -0.01
N GLY A 212 15.79 22.47 -0.82
CA GLY A 212 15.04 22.39 -2.07
C GLY A 212 14.87 20.96 -2.57
N LEU A 213 14.20 20.86 -3.71
CA LEU A 213 14.02 19.64 -4.49
C LEU A 213 15.26 19.35 -5.34
N VAL A 214 15.62 18.09 -5.44
CA VAL A 214 16.72 17.61 -6.30
C VAL A 214 16.24 17.49 -7.73
N ASN A 215 16.90 18.19 -8.66
CA ASN A 215 16.61 18.15 -10.08
C ASN A 215 17.81 17.57 -10.85
N GLU A 216 17.57 16.67 -11.79
CA GLU A 216 18.54 16.07 -12.71
C GLU A 216 19.89 15.66 -12.08
N PRO A 217 19.93 14.81 -11.03
CA PRO A 217 21.18 14.38 -10.44
C PRO A 217 22.02 13.56 -11.43
N ARG A 218 23.31 13.90 -11.56
CA ARG A 218 24.22 13.23 -12.51
C ARG A 218 25.67 13.25 -12.03
N TYR A 219 26.44 12.28 -12.47
CA TYR A 219 27.88 12.25 -12.23
C TYR A 219 28.63 12.98 -13.35
N THR A 220 29.57 13.81 -12.98
CA THR A 220 30.52 14.41 -13.93
C THR A 220 31.57 13.37 -14.37
N LYS A 221 32.32 13.67 -15.44
CA LYS A 221 33.41 12.79 -15.93
C LYS A 221 34.47 12.51 -14.87
N ASN A 222 34.63 13.40 -13.88
CA ASN A 222 35.59 13.27 -12.79
C ASN A 222 34.99 12.56 -11.55
N GLY A 223 33.76 12.05 -11.63
CA GLY A 223 33.07 11.35 -10.55
C GLY A 223 32.51 12.25 -9.45
N HIS A 224 32.40 13.55 -9.69
CA HIS A 224 31.66 14.47 -8.82
C HIS A 224 30.16 14.31 -9.05
N LEU A 225 29.34 14.52 -8.03
CA LEU A 225 27.88 14.49 -8.14
C LEU A 225 27.38 15.94 -8.32
N MET A 226 26.62 16.16 -9.38
CA MET A 226 26.04 17.46 -9.75
C MET A 226 24.52 17.33 -9.90
N TRP A 227 23.79 18.33 -9.40
CA TRP A 227 22.31 18.41 -9.53
C TRP A 227 21.83 19.84 -9.47
N GLY A 228 20.61 20.10 -9.95
CA GLY A 228 19.85 21.30 -9.64
C GLY A 228 19.23 21.18 -8.25
N LEU A 229 19.25 22.22 -7.46
CA LEU A 229 18.46 22.34 -6.24
C LEU A 229 17.44 23.46 -6.44
N GLU A 230 16.15 23.14 -6.34
CA GLU A 230 15.04 24.03 -6.67
C GLU A 230 14.16 24.30 -5.44
N ASP A 231 13.78 25.55 -5.22
CA ASP A 231 12.71 25.95 -4.31
C ASP A 231 11.65 26.81 -5.05
N GLU A 232 10.69 27.35 -4.32
CA GLU A 232 9.62 28.17 -4.90
C GLU A 232 10.13 29.48 -5.56
N THR A 233 11.40 29.84 -5.35
CA THR A 233 11.98 31.12 -5.75
C THR A 233 13.00 31.03 -6.88
N GLY A 234 13.57 29.84 -7.12
CA GLY A 234 14.57 29.62 -8.16
C GLY A 234 15.29 28.27 -8.04
N GLU A 235 16.28 28.10 -8.92
CA GLU A 235 17.12 26.91 -8.98
C GLU A 235 18.60 27.32 -8.94
N MET A 236 19.44 26.51 -8.25
CA MET A 236 20.89 26.65 -8.25
C MET A 236 21.59 25.33 -8.57
N THR A 237 22.73 25.40 -9.25
CA THR A 237 23.55 24.21 -9.55
C THR A 237 24.43 23.85 -8.36
N CYS A 238 24.21 22.69 -7.78
CA CYS A 238 24.97 22.12 -6.68
C CYS A 238 26.03 21.12 -7.19
N LEU A 239 27.19 21.11 -6.55
CA LEU A 239 28.29 20.19 -6.84
C LEU A 239 28.87 19.61 -5.56
N LEU A 240 28.75 18.31 -5.39
CA LEU A 240 29.42 17.53 -4.34
C LEU A 240 30.71 16.93 -4.95
N THR A 241 31.87 17.40 -4.50
CA THR A 241 33.15 16.99 -5.09
C THR A 241 33.63 15.68 -4.49
N LYS A 242 34.15 14.79 -5.33
CA LYS A 242 34.85 13.59 -4.85
C LYS A 242 36.16 14.03 -4.16
N ARG A 243 36.28 13.75 -2.88
CA ARG A 243 37.49 14.04 -2.09
C ARG A 243 38.50 12.90 -2.23
N THR A 244 39.79 13.25 -2.25
CA THR A 244 40.89 12.29 -2.32
C THR A 244 41.83 12.52 -1.12
N GLY A 245 42.26 11.47 -0.43
CA GLY A 245 43.20 11.55 0.72
C GLY A 245 42.54 11.24 2.05
N ASP A 246 43.20 11.64 3.17
CA ASP A 246 42.80 11.34 4.55
C ASP A 246 41.58 12.16 5.04
N ASP A 247 41.13 13.18 4.30
CA ASP A 247 39.97 14.03 4.61
C ASP A 247 38.64 13.40 4.18
N ARG A 248 38.54 12.09 4.13
CA ARG A 248 37.32 11.39 3.73
C ARG A 248 36.30 11.41 4.86
N ASP A 249 35.22 12.19 4.66
CA ASP A 249 34.03 12.07 5.48
C ASP A 249 33.17 10.90 4.98
N ARG A 250 32.91 9.92 5.86
CA ARG A 250 32.13 8.72 5.56
C ARG A 250 30.70 9.04 5.08
N ALA A 251 30.09 10.10 5.58
CA ALA A 251 28.77 10.52 5.16
C ALA A 251 28.79 11.05 3.72
N HIS A 252 29.77 11.85 3.38
CA HIS A 252 30.01 12.41 2.06
C HIS A 252 30.30 11.30 1.01
N GLU A 253 31.19 10.34 1.34
CA GLU A 253 31.49 9.20 0.46
C GLU A 253 30.26 8.33 0.22
N ARG A 254 29.47 8.06 1.27
CA ARG A 254 28.26 7.25 1.13
C ARG A 254 27.25 7.84 0.13
N ILE A 255 27.11 9.16 0.09
CA ILE A 255 26.22 9.82 -0.85
C ILE A 255 26.80 9.83 -2.27
N LEU A 256 28.10 10.05 -2.40
CA LEU A 256 28.77 9.92 -3.71
C LEU A 256 28.65 8.50 -4.27
N ASP A 257 28.69 7.48 -3.42
CA ASP A 257 28.55 6.08 -3.83
C ASP A 257 27.08 5.74 -4.15
N ALA A 258 26.15 6.18 -3.32
CA ALA A 258 24.71 5.91 -3.49
C ALA A 258 24.08 6.69 -4.64
N GLY A 259 24.36 7.99 -4.74
CA GLY A 259 23.67 8.93 -5.61
C GLY A 259 22.51 9.65 -4.92
N LEU A 260 21.76 10.43 -5.70
CA LEU A 260 20.57 11.17 -5.26
C LEU A 260 19.37 10.71 -6.08
N MET A 261 18.20 10.72 -5.46
CA MET A 261 16.93 10.51 -6.16
C MET A 261 16.43 11.83 -6.73
N PRO A 262 15.90 11.85 -7.97
CA PRO A 262 15.12 12.99 -8.45
C PRO A 262 13.95 13.28 -7.51
N ASP A 263 13.58 14.55 -7.42
CA ASP A 263 12.44 15.05 -6.64
C ASP A 263 12.53 14.82 -5.11
N ASP A 264 13.71 14.38 -4.62
CA ASP A 264 14.01 14.35 -3.19
C ASP A 264 14.07 15.78 -2.64
N VAL A 265 13.65 15.96 -1.38
CA VAL A 265 13.87 17.23 -0.67
C VAL A 265 15.05 17.08 0.28
N MET A 266 16.04 17.94 0.12
CA MET A 266 17.23 17.96 0.96
C MET A 266 17.71 19.35 1.31
N GLY A 267 18.43 19.45 2.43
CA GLY A 267 19.21 20.61 2.78
C GLY A 267 20.66 20.47 2.31
N VAL A 268 21.25 21.57 1.90
CA VAL A 268 22.67 21.66 1.56
C VAL A 268 23.30 22.83 2.29
N SER A 269 24.56 22.66 2.74
CA SER A 269 25.38 23.77 3.19
C SER A 269 26.70 23.80 2.43
N GLY A 270 27.18 25.01 2.12
CA GLY A 270 28.39 25.16 1.31
C GLY A 270 28.63 26.60 0.88
N THR A 271 29.42 26.77 -0.18
CA THR A 271 29.88 28.07 -0.67
C THR A 271 29.74 28.20 -2.19
N PHE A 272 29.57 29.42 -2.69
CA PHE A 272 29.52 29.66 -4.13
C PHE A 272 30.91 29.75 -4.77
N SER A 273 30.98 29.40 -6.05
CA SER A 273 32.12 29.69 -6.91
C SER A 273 32.33 31.21 -7.03
N GLN A 274 33.47 31.63 -7.56
CA GLN A 274 33.78 33.05 -7.77
C GLN A 274 32.76 33.75 -8.71
N THR A 275 32.23 33.03 -9.68
CA THR A 275 31.25 33.48 -10.64
C THR A 275 29.80 33.38 -10.17
N GLY A 276 29.54 32.61 -9.09
CA GLY A 276 28.21 32.37 -8.59
C GLY A 276 27.44 31.26 -9.32
N ASP A 277 28.04 30.61 -10.33
CA ASP A 277 27.36 29.62 -11.18
C ASP A 277 27.22 28.23 -10.53
N ILE A 278 28.10 27.93 -9.58
CA ILE A 278 28.17 26.63 -8.90
C ILE A 278 28.17 26.84 -7.39
N PHE A 279 27.32 26.10 -6.71
CA PHE A 279 27.32 25.96 -5.27
C PHE A 279 28.06 24.68 -4.87
N TYR A 280 29.26 24.85 -4.28
CA TYR A 280 30.06 23.74 -3.77
C TYR A 280 29.49 23.27 -2.44
N VAL A 281 28.96 22.04 -2.43
CA VAL A 281 28.33 21.44 -1.25
C VAL A 281 29.39 20.84 -0.35
N ASP A 282 29.38 21.26 0.91
CA ASP A 282 30.23 20.70 1.97
C ASP A 282 29.48 19.60 2.74
N ASP A 283 28.22 19.86 3.13
CA ASP A 283 27.38 18.96 3.91
C ASP A 283 25.97 18.86 3.33
N LEU A 284 25.36 17.69 3.51
CA LEU A 284 23.98 17.36 3.14
C LEU A 284 23.16 17.10 4.39
N HIS A 285 21.95 17.64 4.43
CA HIS A 285 21.07 17.58 5.59
C HIS A 285 19.78 16.84 5.21
N PHE A 286 19.56 15.69 5.84
CA PHE A 286 18.36 14.88 5.67
C PHE A 286 17.40 15.08 6.85
N PRO A 287 16.08 14.83 6.66
CA PRO A 287 15.09 15.05 7.72
C PRO A 287 15.14 14.02 8.86
N LEU A 288 15.80 12.86 8.68
CA LEU A 288 15.99 11.86 9.73
C LEU A 288 17.44 11.76 10.15
N GLU A 289 17.86 12.49 11.18
CA GLU A 289 19.22 12.43 11.73
C GLU A 289 19.28 11.77 13.12
N SER A 290 18.22 11.88 13.93
CA SER A 290 18.17 11.33 15.29
C SER A 290 17.62 9.90 15.35
N LYS A 291 17.93 9.21 16.46
CA LYS A 291 17.34 7.92 16.77
C LYS A 291 15.91 8.11 17.28
N HIS A 292 14.95 7.35 16.72
CA HIS A 292 13.57 7.29 17.19
C HIS A 292 13.49 6.53 18.52
N GLN A 293 12.61 6.96 19.41
CA GLN A 293 12.30 6.28 20.66
C GLN A 293 10.93 5.61 20.52
N LYS A 294 10.92 4.27 20.49
CA LYS A 294 9.70 3.49 20.31
C LYS A 294 8.70 3.71 21.45
N THR A 295 7.44 3.77 21.07
CA THR A 295 6.30 3.68 21.99
C THR A 295 5.98 2.22 22.25
N SER A 296 5.67 1.83 23.48
CA SER A 296 5.32 0.46 23.86
C SER A 296 3.87 0.38 24.32
N ALA A 297 3.17 -0.68 23.93
CA ALA A 297 1.84 -0.99 24.44
C ALA A 297 1.91 -1.40 25.92
N GLU A 298 0.85 -1.14 26.67
CA GLU A 298 0.70 -1.68 28.04
C GLU A 298 0.44 -3.19 28.02
N ALA A 299 -0.36 -3.64 27.06
CA ALA A 299 -0.73 -5.03 26.87
C ALA A 299 0.39 -5.83 26.20
N GLY A 300 0.66 -7.06 26.68
CA GLY A 300 1.67 -7.97 26.12
C GLY A 300 1.19 -8.74 24.87
N ILE A 301 0.44 -8.07 23.98
CA ILE A 301 -0.08 -8.65 22.74
C ILE A 301 0.89 -8.47 21.59
N SER A 302 0.66 -9.25 20.52
CA SER A 302 1.52 -9.25 19.35
C SER A 302 0.75 -8.90 18.07
N VAL A 303 1.48 -8.42 17.08
CA VAL A 303 1.03 -8.20 15.70
C VAL A 303 1.85 -9.07 14.76
N ALA A 304 1.19 -9.68 13.77
CA ALA A 304 1.82 -10.45 12.71
C ALA A 304 1.73 -9.72 11.38
N PHE A 305 2.71 -9.95 10.50
CA PHE A 305 2.83 -9.27 9.20
C PHE A 305 2.99 -10.29 8.09
N VAL A 306 2.19 -10.14 7.05
CA VAL A 306 2.26 -10.88 5.79
C VAL A 306 2.03 -9.93 4.61
N SER A 307 2.46 -10.32 3.42
CA SER A 307 2.26 -9.59 2.17
C SER A 307 2.33 -10.56 0.99
N ASP A 308 1.95 -10.09 -0.20
CA ASP A 308 2.19 -10.78 -1.46
C ASP A 308 1.68 -12.24 -1.44
N ILE A 309 0.40 -12.40 -1.09
CA ILE A 309 -0.22 -13.72 -0.97
C ILE A 309 -0.50 -14.30 -2.36
N HIS A 310 -0.92 -13.45 -3.32
CA HIS A 310 -1.20 -13.77 -4.71
C HIS A 310 -2.19 -14.93 -4.87
N VAL A 311 -3.30 -14.88 -4.12
CA VAL A 311 -4.41 -15.84 -4.31
C VAL A 311 -4.92 -15.76 -5.74
N GLY A 312 -5.08 -16.90 -6.37
CA GLY A 312 -5.44 -17.01 -7.78
C GLY A 312 -4.29 -17.35 -8.71
N SER A 313 -3.03 -17.19 -8.26
CA SER A 313 -1.84 -17.67 -8.97
C SER A 313 -1.72 -19.19 -8.89
N ARG A 314 -1.18 -19.81 -9.95
CA ARG A 314 -0.80 -21.24 -9.92
C ARG A 314 0.36 -21.54 -9.00
N THR A 315 1.12 -20.52 -8.64
CA THR A 315 2.28 -20.60 -7.74
C THR A 315 1.95 -20.17 -6.32
N PHE A 316 0.68 -19.94 -5.98
CA PHE A 316 0.24 -19.70 -4.61
C PHE A 316 0.53 -20.92 -3.74
N LEU A 317 1.16 -20.71 -2.59
CA LEU A 317 1.62 -21.75 -1.66
C LEU A 317 0.53 -22.05 -0.61
N GLU A 318 -0.62 -22.55 -1.09
CA GLU A 318 -1.82 -22.78 -0.29
C GLU A 318 -1.58 -23.77 0.87
N ALA A 319 -0.81 -24.84 0.64
CA ALA A 319 -0.49 -25.82 1.69
C ALA A 319 0.28 -25.18 2.86
N GLN A 320 1.20 -24.26 2.56
CA GLN A 320 1.95 -23.52 3.56
C GLN A 320 1.07 -22.50 4.30
N TRP A 321 0.12 -21.87 3.59
CA TRP A 321 -0.90 -21.03 4.22
C TRP A 321 -1.72 -21.82 5.23
N HIS A 322 -2.22 -22.99 4.87
CA HIS A 322 -2.93 -23.89 5.79
C HIS A 322 -2.06 -24.37 6.97
N LYS A 323 -0.75 -24.55 6.76
CA LYS A 323 0.19 -24.85 7.86
C LYS A 323 0.29 -23.68 8.84
N MET A 324 0.32 -22.44 8.36
CA MET A 324 0.26 -21.23 9.19
C MET A 324 -1.05 -21.13 9.96
N VAL A 325 -2.20 -21.37 9.31
CA VAL A 325 -3.52 -21.38 9.97
C VAL A 325 -3.55 -22.38 11.11
N ARG A 326 -3.09 -23.62 10.89
CA ARG A 326 -2.98 -24.63 11.97
C ARG A 326 -2.11 -24.16 13.13
N TRP A 327 -0.99 -23.49 12.82
CA TRP A 327 -0.11 -22.92 13.84
C TRP A 327 -0.83 -21.85 14.68
N PHE A 328 -1.64 -20.99 14.05
CA PHE A 328 -2.45 -19.99 14.76
C PHE A 328 -3.39 -20.62 15.80
N HIS A 329 -3.95 -21.81 15.52
CA HIS A 329 -4.86 -22.52 16.45
C HIS A 329 -4.15 -23.28 17.55
N THR A 330 -2.87 -23.65 17.39
CA THR A 330 -2.21 -24.64 18.24
C THR A 330 -1.03 -24.11 19.04
N ASP A 331 -0.36 -23.07 18.57
CA ASP A 331 0.87 -22.59 19.21
C ASP A 331 0.59 -21.51 20.27
N PRO A 332 1.23 -21.58 21.45
CA PRO A 332 1.06 -20.55 22.50
C PRO A 332 1.45 -19.14 22.06
N LEU A 333 2.48 -18.98 21.19
CA LEU A 333 2.85 -17.67 20.67
C LEU A 333 1.73 -17.09 19.80
N ALA A 334 1.11 -17.91 18.96
CA ALA A 334 0.01 -17.47 18.10
C ALA A 334 -1.16 -16.91 18.90
N LYS A 335 -1.42 -17.44 20.11
CA LYS A 335 -2.48 -16.94 21.00
C LYS A 335 -2.23 -15.53 21.54
N THR A 336 -1.02 -15.00 21.41
CA THR A 336 -0.71 -13.58 21.72
C THR A 336 -0.99 -12.63 20.57
N ILE A 337 -1.22 -13.16 19.35
CA ILE A 337 -1.39 -12.34 18.14
C ILE A 337 -2.82 -11.85 18.05
N LYS A 338 -3.02 -10.54 18.26
CA LYS A 338 -4.31 -9.86 18.12
C LYS A 338 -4.55 -9.37 16.71
N TYR A 339 -3.49 -8.98 15.99
CA TYR A 339 -3.59 -8.36 14.68
C TYR A 339 -2.76 -9.08 13.64
N LEU A 340 -3.31 -9.20 12.42
CA LEU A 340 -2.62 -9.63 11.21
C LEU A 340 -2.67 -8.50 10.19
N ILE A 341 -1.50 -7.97 9.83
CA ILE A 341 -1.37 -6.90 8.83
C ILE A 341 -1.02 -7.51 7.48
N LEU A 342 -1.84 -7.19 6.47
CA LEU A 342 -1.70 -7.66 5.09
C LEU A 342 -1.27 -6.48 4.23
N SER A 343 0.02 -6.46 3.84
CA SER A 343 0.67 -5.30 3.24
C SER A 343 0.62 -5.31 1.69
N GLY A 344 -0.53 -5.68 1.13
CA GLY A 344 -0.83 -5.61 -0.31
C GLY A 344 -0.53 -6.90 -1.09
N ASP A 345 -0.94 -6.91 -2.36
CA ASP A 345 -0.89 -8.02 -3.30
C ASP A 345 -1.51 -9.30 -2.72
N CYS A 346 -2.72 -9.14 -2.17
CA CYS A 346 -3.46 -10.23 -1.55
C CYS A 346 -3.98 -11.21 -2.58
N VAL A 347 -4.32 -10.73 -3.77
CA VAL A 347 -4.68 -11.56 -4.94
C VAL A 347 -3.67 -11.35 -6.07
N ASP A 348 -3.61 -12.31 -7.01
CA ASP A 348 -2.70 -12.20 -8.17
C ASP A 348 -3.15 -11.13 -9.17
N GLY A 349 -4.44 -10.77 -9.14
CA GLY A 349 -5.02 -9.85 -10.10
C GLY A 349 -5.21 -10.48 -11.48
N VAL A 350 -5.58 -9.66 -12.46
CA VAL A 350 -5.78 -10.09 -13.85
C VAL A 350 -5.28 -9.01 -14.79
N GLY A 351 -4.36 -9.37 -15.72
CA GLY A 351 -3.84 -8.45 -16.72
C GLY A 351 -2.75 -7.50 -16.21
N ILE A 352 -2.07 -7.85 -15.14
CA ILE A 352 -1.00 -7.05 -14.52
C ILE A 352 0.27 -7.05 -15.40
N TYR A 353 0.58 -8.19 -16.02
CA TYR A 353 1.72 -8.32 -16.93
C TYR A 353 1.39 -9.22 -18.13
N PRO A 354 2.10 -9.07 -19.26
CA PRO A 354 1.83 -9.88 -20.46
C PRO A 354 2.00 -11.37 -20.22
N GLY A 355 0.95 -12.16 -20.53
CA GLY A 355 0.96 -13.62 -20.41
C GLY A 355 0.55 -14.18 -19.06
N GLN A 356 0.19 -13.33 -18.09
CA GLN A 356 -0.30 -13.71 -16.76
C GLN A 356 -1.49 -14.66 -16.83
N ASP A 357 -2.36 -14.52 -17.83
CA ASP A 357 -3.52 -15.39 -18.06
C ASP A 357 -3.21 -16.87 -18.01
N LYS A 358 -2.00 -17.28 -18.41
CA LYS A 358 -1.52 -18.66 -18.38
C LYS A 358 -1.04 -19.11 -17.01
N GLU A 359 -0.72 -18.18 -16.13
CA GLU A 359 -0.21 -18.41 -14.79
C GLU A 359 -1.31 -18.33 -13.71
N LEU A 360 -2.56 -17.96 -14.10
CA LEU A 360 -3.70 -17.93 -13.20
C LEU A 360 -4.33 -19.32 -13.02
N ALA A 361 -4.53 -19.72 -11.75
CA ALA A 361 -5.38 -20.83 -11.36
C ALA A 361 -6.85 -20.40 -11.27
N ILE A 362 -7.10 -19.15 -10.83
CA ILE A 362 -8.40 -18.51 -10.75
C ILE A 362 -8.40 -17.30 -11.70
N PRO A 363 -8.94 -17.42 -12.91
CA PRO A 363 -8.93 -16.32 -13.88
C PRO A 363 -9.90 -15.18 -13.58
N ASP A 364 -10.93 -15.45 -12.77
CA ASP A 364 -11.92 -14.46 -12.37
C ASP A 364 -11.40 -13.63 -11.18
N PHE A 365 -11.35 -12.33 -11.36
CA PHE A 365 -10.80 -11.39 -10.40
C PHE A 365 -11.57 -11.35 -9.06
N TYR A 366 -12.91 -11.35 -9.10
CA TYR A 366 -13.72 -11.37 -7.88
C TYR A 366 -13.68 -12.73 -7.18
N ALA A 367 -13.55 -13.82 -7.95
CA ALA A 367 -13.37 -15.14 -7.38
C ALA A 367 -12.05 -15.29 -6.60
N GLN A 368 -10.98 -14.58 -7.02
CA GLN A 368 -9.74 -14.51 -6.26
C GLN A 368 -9.98 -13.92 -4.87
N TYR A 369 -10.71 -12.79 -4.76
CA TYR A 369 -11.06 -12.18 -3.46
C TYR A 369 -11.99 -13.04 -2.63
N SER A 370 -13.02 -13.65 -3.24
CA SER A 370 -13.91 -14.57 -2.53
C SER A 370 -13.16 -15.80 -1.99
N GLU A 371 -12.14 -16.28 -2.70
CA GLU A 371 -11.29 -17.36 -2.21
C GLU A 371 -10.39 -16.91 -1.08
N PHE A 372 -9.81 -15.70 -1.19
CA PHE A 372 -8.99 -15.14 -0.13
C PHE A 372 -9.79 -14.88 1.16
N ALA A 373 -11.04 -14.40 1.05
CA ALA A 373 -11.94 -14.25 2.19
C ALA A 373 -12.12 -15.57 2.95
N LYS A 374 -12.35 -16.68 2.25
CA LYS A 374 -12.46 -18.02 2.86
C LYS A 374 -11.17 -18.44 3.56
N LEU A 375 -10.00 -18.12 3.00
CA LEU A 375 -8.72 -18.43 3.62
C LEU A 375 -8.49 -17.63 4.91
N LEU A 376 -8.97 -16.37 4.98
CA LEU A 376 -8.90 -15.56 6.20
C LEU A 376 -9.92 -16.03 7.25
N GLU A 377 -11.10 -16.51 6.85
CA GLU A 377 -12.09 -17.09 7.78
C GLU A 377 -11.58 -18.34 8.53
N LEU A 378 -10.52 -18.99 8.04
CA LEU A 378 -9.89 -20.11 8.75
C LEU A 378 -9.02 -19.67 9.93
N LEU A 379 -8.69 -18.37 10.05
CA LEU A 379 -7.95 -17.85 11.20
C LEU A 379 -8.83 -17.86 12.46
N PRO A 380 -8.22 -17.88 13.66
CA PRO A 380 -8.99 -17.77 14.91
C PRO A 380 -9.80 -16.47 14.99
N GLU A 381 -10.99 -16.51 15.57
CA GLU A 381 -11.93 -15.38 15.69
C GLU A 381 -11.35 -14.16 16.43
N TRP A 382 -10.35 -14.35 17.29
CA TRP A 382 -9.71 -13.24 18.01
C TRP A 382 -8.69 -12.46 17.18
N VAL A 383 -8.33 -12.94 15.97
CA VAL A 383 -7.37 -12.25 15.09
C VAL A 383 -8.10 -11.24 14.24
N GLU A 384 -7.76 -9.97 14.44
CA GLU A 384 -8.24 -8.85 13.63
C GLU A 384 -7.30 -8.61 12.44
N CYS A 385 -7.83 -8.64 11.24
CA CYS A 385 -7.05 -8.38 10.03
C CYS A 385 -7.11 -6.90 9.65
N LEU A 386 -5.98 -6.32 9.24
CA LEU A 386 -5.91 -5.02 8.61
C LEU A 386 -5.26 -5.18 7.23
N MET A 387 -5.99 -4.85 6.17
CA MET A 387 -5.62 -5.11 4.79
C MET A 387 -5.51 -3.81 3.99
N LEU A 388 -4.37 -3.59 3.38
CA LEU A 388 -4.15 -2.55 2.38
C LEU A 388 -3.92 -3.18 1.00
N PRO A 389 -4.19 -2.45 -0.09
CA PRO A 389 -3.95 -2.95 -1.43
C PRO A 389 -2.48 -2.85 -1.85
N GLY A 390 -2.09 -3.68 -2.83
CA GLY A 390 -0.85 -3.54 -3.58
C GLY A 390 -1.11 -3.25 -5.06
N ASN A 391 -0.10 -3.43 -5.90
CA ASN A 391 -0.22 -3.12 -7.33
C ASN A 391 -0.93 -4.22 -8.14
N HIS A 392 -1.15 -5.40 -7.59
CA HIS A 392 -1.96 -6.48 -8.17
C HIS A 392 -3.43 -6.38 -7.78
N ASP A 393 -3.75 -5.66 -6.72
CA ASP A 393 -5.10 -5.54 -6.17
C ASP A 393 -6.01 -4.59 -6.98
N ALA A 394 -7.32 -4.63 -6.66
CA ALA A 394 -8.40 -3.89 -7.35
C ALA A 394 -8.40 -2.39 -7.07
N VAL A 395 -7.29 -1.72 -7.31
CA VAL A 395 -7.14 -0.28 -7.07
C VAL A 395 -6.47 0.41 -8.26
N ARG A 396 -6.46 1.74 -8.25
CA ARG A 396 -5.70 2.51 -9.25
C ARG A 396 -4.20 2.18 -9.12
N PRO A 397 -3.44 2.15 -10.26
CA PRO A 397 -2.00 1.91 -10.21
C PRO A 397 -1.21 3.05 -9.54
N ALA A 398 -1.77 4.28 -9.54
CA ALA A 398 -1.10 5.47 -9.01
C ALA A 398 -1.24 5.56 -7.49
N GLU A 399 -0.11 5.73 -6.81
CA GLU A 399 -0.02 5.90 -5.35
C GLU A 399 -0.10 7.38 -4.92
N PRO A 400 -0.67 7.67 -3.74
CA PRO A 400 -1.29 6.75 -2.79
C PRO A 400 -2.57 6.12 -3.34
N GLN A 401 -2.83 4.86 -2.97
CA GLN A 401 -3.98 4.08 -3.41
C GLN A 401 -5.07 4.08 -2.34
N PRO A 402 -6.35 4.38 -2.68
CA PRO A 402 -7.45 4.19 -1.74
C PRO A 402 -7.69 2.71 -1.47
N THR A 403 -8.46 2.40 -0.45
CA THR A 403 -8.88 1.04 -0.12
C THR A 403 -9.66 0.37 -1.26
N LEU A 404 -9.81 -0.95 -1.17
CA LEU A 404 -10.63 -1.74 -2.08
C LEU A 404 -12.09 -1.26 -2.10
N GLU A 405 -12.80 -1.49 -3.20
CA GLU A 405 -14.22 -1.17 -3.33
C GLU A 405 -15.07 -1.96 -2.32
N LYS A 406 -16.19 -1.35 -1.86
CA LYS A 406 -17.09 -1.94 -0.86
C LYS A 406 -17.67 -3.29 -1.27
N GLU A 407 -17.86 -3.50 -2.56
CA GLU A 407 -18.34 -4.75 -3.13
C GLU A 407 -17.41 -5.93 -2.84
N ILE A 408 -16.10 -5.68 -2.84
CA ILE A 408 -15.09 -6.69 -2.46
C ILE A 408 -15.06 -6.89 -0.95
N GLN A 409 -15.20 -5.81 -0.17
CA GLN A 409 -15.14 -5.86 1.29
C GLN A 409 -16.27 -6.69 1.93
N GLN A 410 -17.40 -6.88 1.24
CA GLN A 410 -18.60 -7.54 1.78
C GLN A 410 -18.37 -9.01 2.16
N ASP A 411 -17.40 -9.68 1.55
CA ASP A 411 -17.11 -11.10 1.81
C ASP A 411 -16.22 -11.30 3.07
N TYR A 412 -15.78 -10.19 3.73
CA TYR A 412 -14.82 -10.23 4.83
C TYR A 412 -15.45 -9.77 6.15
N ASN A 413 -15.42 -10.63 7.17
CA ASN A 413 -16.11 -10.39 8.44
C ASN A 413 -15.25 -9.70 9.51
N THR A 414 -13.95 -10.01 9.58
CA THR A 414 -13.01 -9.55 10.63
C THR A 414 -11.87 -8.72 10.06
N THR A 415 -12.07 -8.10 8.89
CA THR A 415 -11.02 -7.36 8.19
C THR A 415 -11.35 -5.88 8.12
N MET A 416 -10.44 -5.06 8.62
CA MET A 416 -10.43 -3.62 8.40
C MET A 416 -9.66 -3.31 7.12
N PHE A 417 -10.29 -2.59 6.19
CA PHE A 417 -9.69 -2.21 4.91
C PHE A 417 -9.21 -0.77 4.96
N VAL A 418 -7.97 -0.55 4.54
CA VAL A 418 -7.32 0.77 4.49
C VAL A 418 -6.63 0.99 3.13
N GLY A 419 -6.22 2.23 2.86
CA GLY A 419 -5.46 2.58 1.66
C GLY A 419 -3.98 2.23 1.77
N ASN A 420 -3.23 2.45 0.69
CA ASN A 420 -1.79 2.24 0.61
C ASN A 420 -1.09 3.57 0.20
N PRO A 421 -0.19 4.11 1.04
CA PRO A 421 0.20 3.65 2.38
C PRO A 421 -0.88 3.95 3.43
N CYS A 422 -0.77 3.26 4.58
CA CYS A 422 -1.53 3.57 5.78
C CYS A 422 -0.60 3.78 6.97
N ASP A 423 -0.81 4.87 7.70
CA ASP A 423 -0.14 5.20 8.95
C ASP A 423 -1.15 5.07 10.09
N PHE A 424 -0.93 4.16 11.01
CA PHE A 424 -1.87 3.82 12.08
C PHE A 424 -1.13 3.42 13.36
N SER A 425 -1.86 3.39 14.48
CA SER A 425 -1.35 2.84 15.74
C SER A 425 -2.19 1.66 16.21
N LEU A 426 -1.52 0.66 16.79
CA LEU A 426 -2.12 -0.45 17.52
C LEU A 426 -1.70 -0.32 18.98
N HIS A 427 -2.65 -0.10 19.90
CA HIS A 427 -2.37 0.14 21.32
C HIS A 427 -1.27 1.20 21.56
N GLY A 428 -1.31 2.26 20.78
CA GLY A 428 -0.35 3.37 20.83
C GLY A 428 0.97 3.14 20.12
N VAL A 429 1.29 1.92 19.67
CA VAL A 429 2.49 1.61 18.86
C VAL A 429 2.24 1.98 17.40
N ARG A 430 3.02 2.91 16.86
CA ARG A 430 2.81 3.46 15.51
C ARG A 430 3.41 2.58 14.43
N ILE A 431 2.61 2.27 13.44
CA ILE A 431 2.94 1.38 12.32
C ILE A 431 2.69 2.13 11.01
N LEU A 432 3.70 2.17 10.15
CA LEU A 432 3.55 2.58 8.76
C LEU A 432 3.56 1.32 7.89
N SER A 433 2.43 1.02 7.25
CA SER A 433 2.34 -0.06 6.27
C SER A 433 2.27 0.54 4.87
N TYR A 434 3.17 0.09 4.01
CA TYR A 434 3.28 0.49 2.62
C TYR A 434 3.57 -0.74 1.77
N HIS A 435 2.83 -0.93 0.68
CA HIS A 435 3.07 -2.13 -0.15
C HIS A 435 4.51 -2.22 -0.67
N GLY A 436 5.12 -1.09 -1.09
CA GLY A 436 6.54 -1.08 -1.41
C GLY A 436 6.87 -0.94 -2.89
N LYS A 437 5.91 -0.58 -3.75
CA LYS A 437 6.11 -0.46 -5.21
C LYS A 437 7.32 0.40 -5.59
N SER A 438 7.56 1.49 -4.86
CA SER A 438 8.67 2.40 -5.14
C SER A 438 10.06 1.85 -4.82
N ILE A 439 10.19 0.67 -4.20
CA ILE A 439 11.47 -0.03 -4.08
C ILE A 439 12.12 -0.18 -5.48
N ASP A 440 11.29 -0.39 -6.51
CA ASP A 440 11.74 -0.42 -7.92
C ASP A 440 12.45 0.86 -8.36
N ASP A 441 11.99 2.04 -7.89
CA ASP A 441 12.59 3.34 -8.19
C ASP A 441 13.88 3.54 -7.41
N PHE A 442 13.91 3.15 -6.13
CA PHE A 442 15.13 3.21 -5.32
C PHE A 442 16.23 2.30 -5.87
N VAL A 443 15.90 1.08 -6.32
CA VAL A 443 16.86 0.17 -6.98
C VAL A 443 17.37 0.76 -8.31
N ALA A 444 16.51 1.42 -9.07
CA ALA A 444 16.90 2.06 -10.33
C ALA A 444 17.73 3.34 -10.12
N GLY A 445 17.43 4.11 -9.07
CA GLY A 445 18.01 5.44 -8.83
C GLY A 445 19.26 5.44 -7.96
N LEU A 446 19.40 4.50 -7.02
CA LEU A 446 20.50 4.44 -6.06
C LEU A 446 21.38 3.20 -6.27
N LYS A 447 22.67 3.40 -6.45
CA LYS A 447 23.63 2.32 -6.71
C LYS A 447 23.83 1.35 -5.54
N THR A 448 23.50 1.78 -4.33
CA THR A 448 23.66 0.99 -3.09
C THR A 448 22.42 0.20 -2.72
N VAL A 449 21.32 0.35 -3.46
CA VAL A 449 20.07 -0.36 -3.23
C VAL A 449 19.89 -1.43 -4.29
N THR A 450 19.56 -2.64 -3.86
CA THR A 450 19.37 -3.79 -4.76
C THR A 450 18.15 -4.60 -4.35
N TYR A 451 17.60 -5.40 -5.27
CA TYR A 451 16.52 -6.35 -4.95
C TYR A 451 16.94 -7.48 -4.00
N ALA A 452 18.24 -7.73 -3.86
CA ALA A 452 18.76 -8.72 -2.91
C ALA A 452 18.68 -8.25 -1.45
N GLU A 453 18.77 -6.92 -1.24
CA GLU A 453 18.72 -6.25 0.06
C GLU A 453 17.70 -5.12 0.08
N PRO A 454 16.38 -5.44 -0.04
CA PRO A 454 15.32 -4.43 -0.22
C PRO A 454 15.15 -3.52 1.01
N VAL A 455 15.58 -3.95 2.19
CA VAL A 455 15.56 -3.14 3.41
C VAL A 455 16.43 -1.87 3.28
N GLU A 456 17.43 -1.86 2.40
CA GLU A 456 18.19 -0.63 2.13
C GLU A 456 17.30 0.45 1.49
N ALA A 457 16.32 0.07 0.64
CA ALA A 457 15.32 1.03 0.14
C ALA A 457 14.47 1.60 1.28
N MET A 458 14.03 0.76 2.22
CA MET A 458 13.25 1.20 3.39
C MET A 458 14.05 2.17 4.28
N ARG A 459 15.35 1.92 4.46
CA ARG A 459 16.27 2.84 5.17
C ARG A 459 16.36 4.19 4.46
N GLU A 460 16.42 4.17 3.13
CA GLU A 460 16.49 5.38 2.33
C GLU A 460 15.15 6.15 2.33
N MET A 461 13.99 5.46 2.31
CA MET A 461 12.67 6.08 2.49
C MET A 461 12.56 6.80 3.84
N LEU A 462 12.94 6.15 4.94
CA LEU A 462 12.94 6.78 6.26
C LEU A 462 13.92 7.96 6.35
N ARG A 463 15.11 7.83 5.77
CA ARG A 463 16.11 8.91 5.77
C ARG A 463 15.59 10.16 5.07
N ARG A 464 14.92 9.98 3.92
CA ARG A 464 14.31 11.04 3.12
C ARG A 464 12.96 11.50 3.64
N ARG A 465 12.35 10.72 4.53
CA ARG A 465 10.98 10.92 5.00
C ARG A 465 9.97 10.96 3.85
N HIS A 466 10.23 10.12 2.82
CA HIS A 466 9.36 10.01 1.66
C HIS A 466 9.37 8.58 1.09
N LEU A 467 8.17 8.03 0.83
CA LEU A 467 8.00 6.65 0.34
C LEU A 467 8.33 6.51 -1.15
N ALA A 468 7.98 7.48 -1.99
CA ALA A 468 8.21 7.43 -3.44
C ALA A 468 8.52 8.85 -3.98
N PRO A 469 9.77 9.36 -3.86
CA PRO A 469 10.08 10.74 -4.21
C PRO A 469 9.99 11.01 -5.71
N GLN A 470 10.42 10.08 -6.57
CA GLN A 470 10.60 10.31 -8.00
C GLN A 470 9.27 10.37 -8.75
N TRP A 471 8.99 11.52 -9.40
CA TRP A 471 7.89 11.67 -10.33
C TRP A 471 8.24 11.06 -11.70
N GLY A 472 7.28 10.32 -12.29
CA GLY A 472 7.50 9.69 -13.60
C GLY A 472 8.48 8.52 -13.59
N GLY A 473 8.75 7.95 -12.41
CA GLY A 473 9.51 6.73 -12.23
C GLY A 473 8.72 5.47 -12.61
N LYS A 474 9.13 4.33 -12.08
CA LYS A 474 8.42 3.04 -12.25
C LYS A 474 7.11 2.98 -11.45
N THR A 475 7.03 3.74 -10.38
CA THR A 475 5.84 3.88 -9.55
C THR A 475 5.01 5.06 -10.04
N PRO A 476 3.81 4.84 -10.61
CA PRO A 476 2.91 5.94 -10.94
C PRO A 476 2.48 6.67 -9.66
N LEU A 477 2.46 8.00 -9.70
CA LEU A 477 2.06 8.83 -8.56
C LEU A 477 0.78 9.60 -8.87
N SER A 478 -0.11 9.68 -7.90
CA SER A 478 -1.32 10.51 -7.93
C SER A 478 -1.02 11.83 -7.22
N PRO A 479 -1.08 12.98 -7.91
CA PRO A 479 -0.69 14.25 -7.33
C PRO A 479 -1.82 14.82 -6.46
N GLU A 480 -2.02 14.27 -5.29
CA GLU A 480 -2.94 14.82 -4.30
C GLU A 480 -2.41 16.17 -3.79
N PRO A 481 -3.27 17.15 -3.47
CA PRO A 481 -2.84 18.47 -2.98
C PRO A 481 -1.97 18.40 -1.71
N GLU A 482 -2.20 17.42 -0.86
CA GLU A 482 -1.34 17.01 0.24
C GLU A 482 -0.57 15.77 -0.19
N ASP A 483 0.77 15.81 -0.15
CA ASP A 483 1.60 14.65 -0.52
C ASP A 483 1.52 13.55 0.55
N GLY A 484 0.68 12.56 0.28
CA GLY A 484 0.41 11.44 1.17
C GLY A 484 1.54 10.42 1.30
N LEU A 485 2.60 10.57 0.51
CA LEU A 485 3.78 9.70 0.56
C LEU A 485 4.90 10.27 1.45
N VAL A 486 4.70 11.47 2.03
CA VAL A 486 5.60 12.05 3.03
C VAL A 486 5.42 11.33 4.36
N ILE A 487 6.49 10.78 4.90
CA ILE A 487 6.53 10.18 6.25
C ILE A 487 6.60 11.31 7.27
N ARG A 488 5.45 11.79 7.75
CA ARG A 488 5.36 12.97 8.65
C ARG A 488 5.89 12.66 10.04
N GLU A 489 5.59 11.47 10.56
CA GLU A 489 6.09 10.98 11.84
C GLU A 489 6.91 9.70 11.64
N VAL A 490 7.93 9.49 12.45
CA VAL A 490 8.74 8.26 12.41
C VAL A 490 7.96 7.13 13.05
N PRO A 491 7.69 6.01 12.35
CA PRO A 491 6.96 4.90 12.94
C PRO A 491 7.84 4.06 13.87
N ASP A 492 7.22 3.36 14.81
CA ASP A 492 7.87 2.31 15.62
C ASP A 492 8.19 1.06 14.78
N ILE A 493 7.28 0.76 13.83
CA ILE A 493 7.39 -0.36 12.87
C ILE A 493 7.09 0.17 11.48
N PHE A 494 7.97 -0.11 10.52
CA PHE A 494 7.76 0.14 9.10
C PHE A 494 7.78 -1.16 8.33
N VAL A 495 6.69 -1.46 7.62
CA VAL A 495 6.53 -2.72 6.88
C VAL A 495 6.31 -2.48 5.41
N THR A 496 6.94 -3.33 4.56
CA THR A 496 6.73 -3.36 3.10
C THR A 496 6.61 -4.81 2.59
N GLY A 497 6.01 -4.97 1.41
CA GLY A 497 5.94 -6.17 0.59
C GLY A 497 6.64 -5.99 -0.78
N HIS A 498 5.95 -6.34 -1.87
CA HIS A 498 6.23 -6.12 -3.27
C HIS A 498 7.40 -6.93 -3.86
N VAL A 499 8.55 -6.96 -3.21
CA VAL A 499 9.76 -7.59 -3.76
C VAL A 499 9.97 -9.03 -3.31
N HIS A 500 8.98 -9.64 -2.67
CA HIS A 500 8.97 -11.04 -2.22
C HIS A 500 10.18 -11.47 -1.37
N GLY A 501 10.94 -10.49 -0.86
CA GLY A 501 12.05 -10.68 0.06
C GLY A 501 11.58 -10.82 1.50
N HIS A 502 12.45 -11.30 2.40
CA HIS A 502 12.18 -11.31 3.82
C HIS A 502 13.38 -10.85 4.62
N GLU A 503 13.15 -9.86 5.46
CA GLU A 503 14.10 -9.39 6.47
C GLU A 503 13.36 -8.67 7.59
N CYS A 504 13.83 -8.84 8.83
CA CYS A 504 13.39 -8.06 9.98
C CYS A 504 14.62 -7.51 10.70
N THR A 505 14.73 -6.19 10.82
CA THR A 505 15.91 -5.52 11.38
C THR A 505 15.52 -4.20 12.05
N ASP A 506 16.45 -3.56 12.78
CA ASP A 506 16.23 -2.23 13.36
C ASP A 506 17.04 -1.17 12.62
N PHE A 507 16.42 -0.05 12.34
CA PHE A 507 17.09 1.13 11.80
C PHE A 507 16.72 2.38 12.59
N ARG A 508 17.68 2.93 13.32
CA ARG A 508 17.54 4.16 14.12
C ARG A 508 16.33 4.14 15.06
N GLY A 509 16.01 2.96 15.62
CA GLY A 509 14.90 2.79 16.55
C GLY A 509 13.55 2.51 15.88
N THR A 510 13.49 2.29 14.57
CA THR A 510 12.33 1.76 13.85
C THR A 510 12.58 0.31 13.48
N THR A 511 11.65 -0.59 13.79
CA THR A 511 11.70 -1.97 13.28
C THR A 511 11.28 -1.97 11.81
N LEU A 512 12.16 -2.43 10.91
CA LEU A 512 11.90 -2.58 9.49
C LEU A 512 11.54 -4.02 9.19
N ILE A 513 10.44 -4.24 8.45
CA ILE A 513 9.95 -5.57 8.08
C ILE A 513 9.71 -5.61 6.58
N GLN A 514 10.46 -6.46 5.89
CA GLN A 514 10.13 -6.91 4.55
C GLN A 514 9.34 -8.23 4.68
N SER A 515 8.07 -8.24 4.27
CA SER A 515 7.07 -9.22 4.74
C SER A 515 7.01 -10.52 3.96
N SER A 516 8.04 -10.87 3.17
CA SER A 516 8.02 -12.15 2.42
C SER A 516 6.97 -12.18 1.29
N THR A 517 6.55 -13.37 0.91
CA THR A 517 5.46 -13.67 -0.03
C THR A 517 4.87 -15.05 0.27
N TRP A 518 3.68 -15.34 -0.24
CA TRP A 518 3.07 -16.69 -0.22
C TRP A 518 2.97 -17.27 -1.64
N GLN A 519 3.79 -16.75 -2.55
CA GLN A 519 3.91 -17.21 -3.93
C GLN A 519 5.30 -17.78 -4.17
N ASP A 520 5.39 -18.96 -4.82
CA ASP A 520 6.66 -19.51 -5.30
C ASP A 520 7.16 -18.72 -6.50
N GLN A 521 8.42 -18.93 -6.86
CA GLN A 521 9.07 -18.20 -7.95
C GLN A 521 8.30 -18.31 -9.27
N THR A 522 7.81 -17.19 -9.80
CA THR A 522 7.13 -17.11 -11.09
C THR A 522 8.11 -17.22 -12.26
N SER A 523 7.60 -17.49 -13.46
CA SER A 523 8.42 -17.50 -14.68
C SER A 523 9.07 -16.14 -14.94
N TYR A 524 8.36 -15.05 -14.67
CA TYR A 524 8.86 -13.67 -14.79
C TYR A 524 10.01 -13.38 -13.82
N GLN A 525 9.87 -13.73 -12.55
CA GLN A 525 10.92 -13.56 -11.54
C GLN A 525 12.17 -14.38 -11.86
N ARG A 526 11.97 -15.61 -12.38
CA ARG A 526 13.08 -16.48 -12.80
C ARG A 526 13.86 -15.87 -13.97
N MET A 527 13.15 -15.26 -14.94
CA MET A 527 13.77 -14.58 -16.08
C MET A 527 14.62 -13.38 -15.64
N LEU A 528 14.21 -12.67 -14.58
CA LEU A 528 14.95 -11.55 -13.99
C LEU A 528 16.04 -11.98 -13.01
N GLY A 529 16.19 -13.29 -12.71
CA GLY A 529 17.14 -13.80 -11.73
C GLY A 529 16.78 -13.53 -10.28
N PHE A 530 15.51 -13.19 -10.02
CA PHE A 530 15.00 -12.86 -8.69
C PHE A 530 14.62 -14.14 -7.94
N GLN A 531 15.06 -14.26 -6.68
CA GLN A 531 14.75 -15.41 -5.82
C GLN A 531 13.91 -14.94 -4.62
N PRO A 532 12.63 -15.31 -4.55
CA PRO A 532 11.77 -15.00 -3.41
C PRO A 532 12.22 -15.76 -2.14
N LYS A 533 11.83 -15.23 -0.99
CA LYS A 533 11.94 -15.90 0.31
C LYS A 533 10.53 -16.16 0.84
N PRO A 534 9.83 -17.19 0.36
CA PRO A 534 8.40 -17.35 0.62
C PRO A 534 8.10 -17.90 2.02
N CYS A 535 6.84 -17.74 2.43
CA CYS A 535 6.21 -18.37 3.60
C CYS A 535 6.85 -18.00 4.94
N MET A 536 7.28 -16.76 5.09
CA MET A 536 7.76 -16.22 6.36
C MET A 536 6.69 -15.34 7.01
N LEU A 537 6.35 -15.63 8.25
CA LEU A 537 5.50 -14.79 9.10
C LEU A 537 6.38 -14.03 10.09
N THR A 538 6.31 -12.70 10.07
CA THR A 538 6.99 -11.89 11.10
C THR A 538 6.01 -11.51 12.19
N VAL A 539 6.34 -11.81 13.45
CA VAL A 539 5.56 -11.46 14.63
C VAL A 539 6.34 -10.48 15.48
N VAL A 540 5.71 -9.40 15.93
CA VAL A 540 6.29 -8.41 16.84
C VAL A 540 5.40 -8.27 18.06
N ASN A 541 5.99 -8.39 19.24
CA ASN A 541 5.30 -8.09 20.49
C ASN A 541 5.25 -6.57 20.71
N LEU A 542 4.04 -6.00 20.84
CA LEU A 542 3.85 -4.54 20.93
C LEU A 542 4.37 -3.92 22.23
N LYS A 543 4.53 -4.71 23.29
CA LYS A 543 5.06 -4.24 24.58
C LYS A 543 6.59 -4.25 24.62
N SER A 544 7.21 -5.34 24.21
CA SER A 544 8.66 -5.53 24.30
C SER A 544 9.42 -5.14 23.03
N HIS A 545 8.74 -4.98 21.89
CA HIS A 545 9.30 -4.83 20.54
C HIS A 545 10.19 -6.01 20.09
N GLN A 546 10.13 -7.13 20.79
CA GLN A 546 10.79 -8.35 20.31
C GLN A 546 10.09 -8.84 19.05
N SER A 547 10.90 -9.20 18.05
CA SER A 547 10.43 -9.72 16.78
C SER A 547 10.92 -11.12 16.51
N ILE A 548 10.11 -11.91 15.82
CA ILE A 548 10.48 -13.23 15.34
C ILE A 548 9.96 -13.44 13.93
N SER A 549 10.71 -14.19 13.14
CA SER A 549 10.31 -14.66 11.82
C SER A 549 10.14 -16.17 11.83
N ILE A 550 8.96 -16.62 11.47
CA ILE A 550 8.54 -18.03 11.54
C ILE A 550 8.42 -18.57 10.10
N PRO A 551 9.23 -19.59 9.71
CA PRO A 551 9.13 -20.21 8.39
C PRO A 551 8.04 -21.26 8.35
N PHE A 552 7.22 -21.26 7.30
CA PHE A 552 6.21 -22.27 6.99
C PHE A 552 6.52 -23.05 5.69
N ALA A 553 7.63 -22.71 5.01
CA ALA A 553 8.09 -23.42 3.82
C ALA A 553 8.53 -24.87 4.13
#